data_bfe3d9af432ef3c31f2cc6c8621f4916
#
_entry.id   bfe3d9af432ef3c31f2cc6c8621f4916
#
_cell.length_a   1.000
_cell.length_b   1.000
_cell.length_c   1.000
_cell.angle_alpha   90.00
_cell.angle_beta   90.00
_cell.angle_gamma   90.00
#
_symmetry.space_group_name_H-M   'P 1'
#
loop_
_entity.id
_entity.type
_entity.pdbx_description
1 polymer ?
#
loop_
_entity_poly.entity_id
_entity_poly.type
_entity_poly.pdbx_seq_one_letter_code
_entity_poly.pdbx_strand_id
1 'polypeptide(L)'
;KQVQATRSSGTSRGGGGRNWQHDGHPALTQGPRGPVGDPTFTRTQTTRVPHPDWCPTSLESHRADHMAQLQRVHGFLMNDCLLVATWLPQRRGMYRYNALYPLDGLAVVNVKDNPPMKDMFKLLMFPESRIFQAENAKVKREWLEVLEETKRALGEKRRREQEAAAAARGPPQAAPKAANPFEDDDAEALAVPEVAEEKVDLSMEWIQELPEDLDVCIAQRDFEGAVDLLDKLNRYLADKPSPPPVKELRAKVDERVRQLTEVLVFELSPDRSLRGGPKATRRAVSQLIRLGQCTKACELFLRNRAAAVHTAIRQLRIEGATLLYIHKLCHVFFTSLLETAREFETDFAGTDSGCYSAFVVWARSAVGMFVGAFSKQVFVSKESLSTAAECVQVAKEHCQQLGDIGLDLTFVIHALLVKDIQGALHSYKEIVVEATKHRNSEEMWRRMNLMTPEALAKLKEEMRSCGVSDFEQFTGDDCWVNLSYTVVAFTKQTMGFLEEALKLYFPELHMVLLESLVEIIWVAVQHVDYSLRCEQDPEKKAFIRQNASFLYETVLPVVEKRFEEGVGKPAKQLQDLRNASRLLRVNPESTTSVV
;
A
#
# COMPACT_ATOMS: atom_id res chain seq x y z
N LYS A 1 14.46 -26.42 22.23
CA LYS A 1 13.45 -25.75 23.08
C LYS A 1 12.16 -25.56 22.29
N GLN A 2 11.04 -25.85 22.89
CA GLN A 2 9.71 -25.75 22.26
C GLN A 2 9.10 -24.37 22.49
N VAL A 3 8.58 -23.73 21.43
CA VAL A 3 8.01 -22.37 21.48
C VAL A 3 6.73 -22.35 20.68
N GLN A 4 5.65 -21.81 21.23
CA GLN A 4 4.38 -21.58 20.53
C GLN A 4 4.32 -20.17 19.94
N ALA A 5 3.91 -20.06 18.67
CA ALA A 5 3.83 -18.77 17.96
C ALA A 5 2.41 -18.43 17.48
N THR A 6 1.97 -17.22 17.73
CA THR A 6 0.82 -16.64 17.05
C THR A 6 1.25 -15.86 15.82
N ARG A 7 0.64 -16.13 14.68
CA ARG A 7 0.70 -15.28 13.50
C ARG A 7 -0.22 -14.07 13.68
N SER A 8 0.31 -12.90 13.57
CA SER A 8 -0.49 -11.73 13.22
C SER A 8 -0.76 -11.78 11.71
N SER A 9 -1.77 -12.52 11.30
CA SER A 9 -2.16 -12.52 9.89
C SER A 9 -3.02 -11.30 9.61
N GLY A 10 -2.56 -10.45 8.72
CA GLY A 10 -3.45 -9.62 7.94
C GLY A 10 -4.30 -10.56 7.07
N THR A 11 -5.60 -10.51 7.21
CA THR A 11 -6.54 -11.31 6.42
C THR A 11 -6.51 -10.84 4.97
N SER A 12 -5.98 -11.64 4.08
CA SER A 12 -6.44 -11.69 2.71
C SER A 12 -7.11 -13.04 2.48
N ARG A 13 -8.45 -13.04 2.45
CA ARG A 13 -9.22 -14.13 1.86
C ARG A 13 -9.11 -14.02 0.35
N GLY A 14 -8.49 -14.99 -0.26
CA GLY A 14 -8.55 -15.23 -1.70
C GLY A 14 -8.50 -16.73 -1.92
N GLY A 15 -9.66 -17.34 -2.19
CA GLY A 15 -9.75 -18.73 -2.57
C GLY A 15 -9.16 -18.93 -3.96
N GLY A 16 -8.50 -20.04 -4.16
CA GLY A 16 -7.99 -20.46 -5.45
C GLY A 16 -7.07 -21.65 -5.28
N GLY A 17 -7.65 -22.83 -5.13
CA GLY A 17 -6.89 -24.06 -5.12
C GLY A 17 -6.17 -24.23 -6.46
N ARG A 18 -4.86 -24.37 -6.42
CA ARG A 18 -4.10 -25.10 -7.43
C ARG A 18 -3.20 -26.08 -6.72
N ASN A 19 -3.51 -27.34 -6.92
CA ASN A 19 -2.63 -28.46 -6.68
C ASN A 19 -1.29 -28.20 -7.38
N TRP A 20 -0.22 -28.14 -6.58
CA TRP A 20 1.13 -28.37 -7.07
C TRP A 20 1.52 -29.76 -6.57
N GLN A 21 1.61 -30.67 -7.51
CA GLN A 21 2.29 -31.94 -7.33
C GLN A 21 3.77 -31.64 -7.08
N HIS A 22 4.27 -32.10 -5.95
CA HIS A 22 5.70 -32.14 -5.66
C HIS A 22 6.28 -33.38 -6.28
N ASP A 23 7.09 -33.20 -7.29
CA ASP A 23 8.07 -34.18 -7.74
C ASP A 23 9.26 -34.20 -6.78
N GLY A 24 9.73 -35.41 -6.56
CA GLY A 24 10.62 -35.89 -5.52
C GLY A 24 11.94 -35.15 -5.34
N HIS A 25 12.32 -35.05 -4.09
CA HIS A 25 13.72 -34.93 -3.70
C HIS A 25 14.32 -36.28 -3.38
N PRO A 26 15.48 -36.60 -3.96
CA PRO A 26 16.16 -37.86 -3.68
C PRO A 26 16.94 -37.85 -2.36
N ALA A 27 16.97 -39.01 -1.74
CA ALA A 27 17.73 -39.31 -0.55
C ALA A 27 19.25 -39.11 -0.77
N LEU A 28 19.92 -38.59 0.26
CA LEU A 28 21.38 -38.55 0.37
C LEU A 28 21.96 -39.95 0.54
N THR A 29 22.66 -40.43 -0.49
CA THR A 29 23.65 -41.53 -0.40
C THR A 29 25.06 -40.96 -0.61
N GLN A 30 26.01 -41.56 0.14
CA GLN A 30 27.42 -41.18 0.24
C GLN A 30 28.26 -41.44 -1.03
N GLY A 31 29.19 -40.47 -1.33
CA GLY A 31 30.54 -40.52 -1.88
C GLY A 31 30.75 -41.03 -3.33
N PRO A 32 31.94 -40.78 -3.98
CA PRO A 32 33.21 -40.26 -3.50
C PRO A 32 33.88 -39.13 -4.37
N ARG A 33 34.86 -38.51 -3.77
CA ARG A 33 36.04 -37.68 -4.15
C ARG A 33 36.30 -37.22 -5.61
N GLY A 34 36.49 -35.86 -5.72
CA GLY A 34 37.52 -35.01 -6.33
C GLY A 34 37.44 -34.66 -7.81
N PRO A 35 38.20 -33.66 -8.31
CA PRO A 35 38.58 -32.37 -7.68
C PRO A 35 38.30 -31.12 -8.56
N VAL A 36 38.50 -29.90 -7.98
CA VAL A 36 38.92 -28.59 -8.56
C VAL A 36 37.84 -27.66 -9.16
N GLY A 37 37.71 -26.51 -8.52
CA GLY A 37 37.45 -25.22 -9.18
C GLY A 37 36.26 -24.40 -8.70
N ASP A 38 36.45 -23.57 -7.62
CA ASP A 38 35.94 -22.20 -7.38
C ASP A 38 34.42 -21.90 -7.45
N PRO A 39 33.91 -20.84 -6.77
CA PRO A 39 34.33 -20.22 -5.55
C PRO A 39 33.29 -20.28 -4.39
N THR A 40 33.76 -20.37 -3.21
CA THR A 40 33.29 -19.84 -1.93
C THR A 40 31.80 -19.65 -1.70
N PHE A 41 31.11 -20.74 -1.38
CA PHE A 41 30.06 -20.70 -0.37
C PHE A 41 30.70 -21.07 0.95
N THR A 42 30.94 -20.11 1.82
CA THR A 42 31.33 -20.34 3.19
C THR A 42 30.22 -21.10 3.88
N ARG A 43 30.43 -22.40 3.99
CA ARG A 43 29.63 -23.33 4.81
C ARG A 43 29.82 -22.87 6.25
N THR A 44 28.93 -22.00 6.75
CA THR A 44 28.84 -21.68 8.17
C THR A 44 28.61 -22.99 8.92
N GLN A 45 29.59 -23.37 9.70
CA GLN A 45 29.48 -24.50 10.62
C GLN A 45 28.34 -24.21 11.59
N THR A 46 27.21 -24.88 11.39
CA THR A 46 26.14 -24.94 12.37
C THR A 46 26.64 -25.78 13.55
N THR A 47 27.27 -25.14 14.52
CA THR A 47 27.48 -25.76 15.81
C THR A 47 26.13 -25.80 16.52
N ARG A 48 25.52 -26.98 16.56
CA ARG A 48 24.47 -27.30 17.52
C ARG A 48 25.00 -26.92 18.89
N VAL A 49 24.25 -26.11 19.63
CA VAL A 49 24.48 -25.97 21.07
C VAL A 49 24.09 -27.33 21.68
N PRO A 50 25.07 -28.17 22.13
CA PRO A 50 24.75 -29.44 22.69
C PRO A 50 24.35 -29.24 24.16
N HIS A 51 23.06 -29.32 24.47
CA HIS A 51 22.64 -29.67 25.83
C HIS A 51 21.87 -30.99 25.77
N PRO A 52 22.37 -32.04 26.42
CA PRO A 52 21.82 -33.40 26.30
C PRO A 52 20.50 -33.62 27.03
N ASP A 53 19.99 -32.68 27.82
CA ASP A 53 18.83 -32.87 28.72
C ASP A 53 17.61 -31.98 28.44
N TRP A 54 17.43 -31.49 27.21
CA TRP A 54 16.33 -30.62 26.90
C TRP A 54 15.12 -31.35 26.31
N CYS A 55 14.16 -31.68 27.19
CA CYS A 55 12.79 -32.00 26.79
C CYS A 55 12.14 -30.74 26.18
N PRO A 56 11.46 -30.86 25.03
CA PRO A 56 10.79 -29.74 24.42
C PRO A 56 9.60 -29.27 25.27
N THR A 57 9.67 -28.07 25.81
CA THR A 57 8.57 -27.42 26.50
C THR A 57 7.66 -26.66 25.51
N SER A 58 6.34 -26.80 25.69
CA SER A 58 5.34 -26.19 24.79
C SER A 58 4.98 -24.78 25.18
N LEU A 59 4.76 -23.91 24.18
CA LEU A 59 4.41 -22.51 24.32
C LEU A 59 3.03 -22.22 23.71
N GLU A 60 2.21 -21.39 24.35
CA GLU A 60 0.86 -21.00 23.90
C GLU A 60 0.73 -19.51 23.70
N SER A 61 -0.07 -19.07 22.73
CA SER A 61 -0.10 -17.68 22.34
C SER A 61 -1.52 -17.05 22.35
N HIS A 62 -1.59 -15.78 22.74
CA HIS A 62 -2.82 -14.99 22.74
C HIS A 62 -2.75 -13.78 21.80
N ARG A 63 -3.89 -13.47 21.18
CA ARG A 63 -4.18 -12.24 20.48
C ARG A 63 -5.33 -11.53 21.18
N ALA A 64 -5.16 -10.24 21.46
CA ALA A 64 -6.28 -9.37 21.74
C ALA A 64 -7.03 -9.15 20.42
N ASP A 65 -8.32 -9.40 20.43
CA ASP A 65 -9.27 -9.24 19.34
C ASP A 65 -9.23 -10.30 18.21
N HIS A 66 -10.14 -11.25 18.34
CA HIS A 66 -10.52 -12.40 17.52
C HIS A 66 -9.81 -13.71 17.84
N MET A 67 -10.64 -14.74 18.04
CA MET A 67 -10.28 -16.12 18.29
C MET A 67 -9.15 -16.63 17.36
N ALA A 68 -7.93 -16.45 17.77
CA ALA A 68 -6.77 -16.99 17.06
C ALA A 68 -6.48 -18.38 17.58
N GLN A 69 -6.43 -19.35 16.68
CA GLN A 69 -5.98 -20.71 16.97
C GLN A 69 -4.57 -20.66 17.55
N LEU A 70 -4.43 -21.07 18.79
CA LEU A 70 -3.17 -21.37 19.44
C LEU A 70 -2.43 -22.48 18.67
N GLN A 71 -1.23 -22.20 18.20
CA GLN A 71 -0.43 -23.19 17.49
C GLN A 71 0.81 -23.53 18.31
N ARG A 72 0.95 -24.80 18.71
CA ARG A 72 2.17 -25.31 19.36
C ARG A 72 3.31 -25.38 18.35
N VAL A 73 4.43 -24.72 18.64
CA VAL A 73 5.61 -24.69 17.80
C VAL A 73 6.87 -25.00 18.59
N HIS A 74 7.90 -25.44 17.89
CA HIS A 74 9.24 -25.68 18.43
C HIS A 74 10.17 -24.60 17.90
N GLY A 75 10.93 -23.99 18.77
CA GLY A 75 12.00 -23.05 18.42
C GLY A 75 13.36 -23.77 18.48
N PHE A 76 14.14 -23.62 17.42
CA PHE A 76 15.53 -24.07 17.35
C PHE A 76 16.42 -22.87 17.22
N LEU A 77 17.12 -22.52 18.29
CA LEU A 77 18.05 -21.40 18.27
C LEU A 77 19.40 -21.86 17.72
N MET A 78 19.89 -21.19 16.71
CA MET A 78 21.20 -21.38 16.07
C MET A 78 22.09 -20.16 16.34
N ASN A 79 23.33 -20.20 15.89
CA ASN A 79 24.30 -19.13 16.17
C ASN A 79 23.93 -17.79 15.50
N ASP A 80 23.14 -17.82 14.42
CA ASP A 80 22.81 -16.68 13.56
C ASP A 80 21.31 -16.51 13.32
N CYS A 81 20.49 -17.48 13.68
CA CYS A 81 19.07 -17.45 13.42
C CYS A 81 18.24 -18.27 14.41
N LEU A 82 16.94 -17.97 14.49
CA LEU A 82 15.91 -18.74 15.19
C LEU A 82 14.99 -19.41 14.17
N LEU A 83 15.01 -20.72 14.11
CA LEU A 83 14.09 -21.54 13.31
C LEU A 83 12.86 -21.90 14.14
N VAL A 84 11.67 -21.64 13.60
CA VAL A 84 10.39 -22.02 14.20
C VAL A 84 9.69 -23.05 13.34
N ALA A 85 9.27 -24.15 13.94
CA ALA A 85 8.65 -25.26 13.24
C ALA A 85 7.52 -25.91 14.06
N THR A 86 6.54 -26.50 13.40
CA THR A 86 5.44 -27.24 14.04
C THR A 86 5.70 -28.74 13.97
N TRP A 87 5.59 -29.42 15.11
CA TRP A 87 5.72 -30.86 15.15
C TRP A 87 4.54 -31.55 14.45
N LEU A 88 4.82 -32.55 13.65
CA LEU A 88 3.83 -33.36 12.97
C LEU A 88 3.55 -34.65 13.78
N PRO A 89 2.39 -34.76 14.48
CA PRO A 89 2.10 -35.89 15.38
C PRO A 89 2.07 -37.25 14.68
N GLN A 90 1.69 -37.25 13.39
CA GLN A 90 1.54 -38.48 12.59
C GLN A 90 2.86 -39.02 12.00
N ARG A 91 3.95 -38.25 12.09
CA ARG A 91 5.27 -38.63 11.57
C ARG A 91 6.34 -38.38 12.63
N ARG A 92 6.72 -39.43 13.36
CA ARG A 92 7.72 -39.34 14.44
C ARG A 92 9.01 -38.64 13.96
N GLY A 93 9.41 -37.59 14.66
CA GLY A 93 10.65 -36.86 14.41
C GLY A 93 10.61 -35.86 13.25
N MET A 94 9.45 -35.64 12.63
CA MET A 94 9.30 -34.67 11.53
C MET A 94 8.64 -33.37 11.99
N TYR A 95 9.20 -32.28 11.50
CA TYR A 95 8.72 -30.92 11.75
C TYR A 95 8.33 -30.24 10.42
N ARG A 96 7.25 -29.47 10.45
CA ARG A 96 6.89 -28.58 9.35
C ARG A 96 7.49 -27.22 9.60
N TYR A 97 8.26 -26.73 8.65
CA TYR A 97 8.82 -25.38 8.67
C TYR A 97 7.72 -24.31 8.78
N ASN A 98 7.90 -23.34 9.67
CA ASN A 98 7.00 -22.21 9.84
C ASN A 98 7.69 -20.88 9.49
N ALA A 99 8.89 -20.64 10.06
CA ALA A 99 9.63 -19.40 9.83
C ALA A 99 11.09 -19.53 10.27
N LEU A 100 11.95 -18.70 9.67
CA LEU A 100 13.34 -18.48 10.05
C LEU A 100 13.54 -16.99 10.35
N TYR A 101 14.13 -16.70 11.50
CA TYR A 101 14.39 -15.33 11.95
C TYR A 101 15.89 -15.11 12.11
N PRO A 102 16.54 -14.30 11.25
CA PRO A 102 17.91 -13.88 11.45
C PRO A 102 18.04 -13.10 12.77
N LEU A 103 19.06 -13.40 13.58
CA LEU A 103 19.22 -12.76 14.90
C LEU A 103 19.70 -11.33 14.83
N ASP A 104 20.32 -10.93 13.75
CA ASP A 104 20.83 -9.57 13.54
C ASP A 104 19.73 -8.51 13.39
N GLY A 105 18.60 -8.89 12.77
CA GLY A 105 17.42 -8.03 12.63
C GLY A 105 16.32 -8.27 13.66
N LEU A 106 16.55 -9.16 14.65
CA LEU A 106 15.54 -9.59 15.60
C LEU A 106 15.62 -8.78 16.91
N ALA A 107 14.56 -8.07 17.28
CA ALA A 107 14.42 -7.50 18.61
C ALA A 107 13.53 -8.39 19.50
N VAL A 108 13.97 -8.61 20.73
CA VAL A 108 13.25 -9.43 21.72
C VAL A 108 12.71 -8.51 22.79
N VAL A 109 11.39 -8.55 23.01
CA VAL A 109 10.70 -7.72 24.00
C VAL A 109 10.07 -8.60 25.06
N ASN A 110 10.45 -8.39 26.31
CA ASN A 110 9.80 -9.02 27.44
C ASN A 110 8.43 -8.36 27.68
N VAL A 111 7.36 -9.13 27.57
CA VAL A 111 5.99 -8.66 27.85
C VAL A 111 5.73 -8.82 29.34
N LYS A 112 5.26 -7.74 30.00
CA LYS A 112 4.84 -7.80 31.42
C LYS A 112 3.63 -8.71 31.57
N ASP A 113 3.66 -9.54 32.59
CA ASP A 113 2.58 -10.48 32.88
C ASP A 113 1.37 -9.73 33.47
N ASN A 114 0.28 -9.72 32.71
CA ASN A 114 -1.04 -9.23 33.14
C ASN A 114 -2.08 -10.34 32.94
N PRO A 115 -2.92 -10.68 33.92
CA PRO A 115 -4.00 -11.65 33.69
C PRO A 115 -4.96 -11.17 32.58
N PRO A 116 -5.31 -12.00 31.61
CA PRO A 116 -5.04 -13.44 31.47
C PRO A 116 -3.71 -13.80 30.79
N MET A 117 -2.91 -12.83 30.35
CA MET A 117 -1.67 -13.02 29.58
C MET A 117 -0.46 -13.14 30.53
N LYS A 118 0.06 -14.36 30.68
CA LYS A 118 1.25 -14.64 31.48
C LYS A 118 2.33 -15.32 30.65
N ASP A 119 3.57 -15.13 31.05
CA ASP A 119 4.76 -15.80 30.50
C ASP A 119 4.98 -15.53 29.00
N MET A 120 4.66 -14.32 28.53
CA MET A 120 4.77 -13.95 27.13
C MET A 120 6.03 -13.13 26.84
N PHE A 121 6.58 -13.31 25.64
CA PHE A 121 7.59 -12.45 25.05
C PHE A 121 7.29 -12.22 23.57
N LYS A 122 7.74 -11.09 23.03
CA LYS A 122 7.48 -10.69 21.65
C LYS A 122 8.78 -10.65 20.86
N LEU A 123 8.78 -11.26 19.71
CA LEU A 123 9.84 -11.13 18.71
C LEU A 123 9.41 -10.11 17.66
N LEU A 124 10.21 -9.08 17.49
CA LEU A 124 10.02 -8.04 16.49
C LEU A 124 11.05 -8.23 15.39
N MET A 125 10.57 -8.45 14.18
CA MET A 125 11.36 -8.46 12.97
C MET A 125 10.56 -7.72 11.91
N PHE A 126 11.09 -6.58 11.48
CA PHE A 126 10.37 -5.76 10.51
C PHE A 126 10.18 -6.52 9.17
N PRO A 127 8.96 -6.53 8.58
CA PRO A 127 7.71 -5.88 9.02
C PRO A 127 6.85 -6.73 9.98
N GLU A 128 7.29 -7.92 10.36
CA GLU A 128 6.50 -8.87 11.15
C GLU A 128 6.79 -8.77 12.66
N SER A 129 5.78 -9.04 13.46
CA SER A 129 5.95 -9.25 14.88
C SER A 129 5.18 -10.48 15.33
N ARG A 130 5.78 -11.26 16.24
CA ARG A 130 5.15 -12.46 16.78
C ARG A 130 5.25 -12.50 18.29
N ILE A 131 4.19 -12.94 18.93
CA ILE A 131 4.14 -13.13 20.36
C ILE A 131 4.24 -14.63 20.65
N PHE A 132 5.09 -14.96 21.61
CA PHE A 132 5.30 -16.33 22.08
C PHE A 132 4.96 -16.41 23.56
N GLN A 133 4.28 -17.45 23.96
CA GLN A 133 4.00 -17.76 25.35
C GLN A 133 4.83 -18.95 25.79
N ALA A 134 5.60 -18.76 26.85
CA ALA A 134 6.36 -19.83 27.47
C ALA A 134 5.47 -20.68 28.37
N GLU A 135 5.85 -21.92 28.58
CA GLU A 135 5.12 -22.85 29.43
C GLU A 135 5.04 -22.39 30.90
N ASN A 136 6.04 -21.63 31.34
CA ASN A 136 6.12 -21.00 32.66
C ASN A 136 7.16 -19.87 32.68
N ALA A 137 7.19 -19.09 33.76
CA ALA A 137 8.09 -17.95 33.95
C ALA A 137 9.59 -18.33 33.92
N LYS A 138 9.93 -19.57 34.30
CA LYS A 138 11.31 -20.05 34.25
C LYS A 138 11.76 -20.27 32.80
N VAL A 139 10.94 -20.93 32.01
CA VAL A 139 11.19 -21.15 30.58
C VAL A 139 11.23 -19.83 29.81
N LYS A 140 10.36 -18.87 30.15
CA LYS A 140 10.37 -17.50 29.59
C LYS A 140 11.72 -16.84 29.80
N ARG A 141 12.24 -16.83 31.04
CA ARG A 141 13.54 -16.23 31.37
C ARG A 141 14.68 -16.90 30.60
N GLU A 142 14.72 -18.20 30.62
CA GLU A 142 15.74 -18.96 29.88
C GLU A 142 15.76 -18.64 28.39
N TRP A 143 14.59 -18.49 27.77
CA TRP A 143 14.50 -18.07 26.37
C TRP A 143 15.05 -16.66 26.15
N LEU A 144 14.68 -15.71 26.99
CA LEU A 144 15.14 -14.32 26.89
C LEU A 144 16.66 -14.22 27.08
N GLU A 145 17.22 -14.90 28.10
CA GLU A 145 18.65 -14.94 28.37
C GLU A 145 19.44 -15.53 27.19
N VAL A 146 19.05 -16.71 26.71
CA VAL A 146 19.78 -17.40 25.65
C VAL A 146 19.68 -16.67 24.31
N LEU A 147 18.53 -16.04 24.01
CA LEU A 147 18.38 -15.19 22.82
C LEU A 147 19.27 -13.94 22.89
N GLU A 148 19.32 -13.27 24.03
CA GLU A 148 20.18 -12.10 24.23
C GLU A 148 21.67 -12.45 24.19
N GLU A 149 22.05 -13.54 24.83
CA GLU A 149 23.44 -14.03 24.84
C GLU A 149 23.91 -14.41 23.43
N THR A 150 23.07 -15.14 22.68
CA THR A 150 23.41 -15.55 21.31
C THR A 150 23.53 -14.33 20.39
N LYS A 151 22.66 -13.34 20.53
CA LYS A 151 22.73 -12.06 19.78
C LYS A 151 24.02 -11.29 20.10
N ARG A 152 24.38 -11.18 21.39
CA ARG A 152 25.61 -10.53 21.81
C ARG A 152 26.83 -11.23 21.23
N ALA A 153 26.89 -12.56 21.30
CA ALA A 153 27.98 -13.34 20.72
C ALA A 153 28.11 -13.16 19.21
N LEU A 154 26.97 -13.08 18.49
CA LEU A 154 26.94 -12.80 17.05
C LEU A 154 27.46 -11.41 16.74
N GLY A 155 27.05 -10.39 17.53
CA GLY A 155 27.54 -9.02 17.40
C GLY A 155 29.04 -8.90 17.62
N GLU A 156 29.58 -9.53 18.69
CA GLU A 156 30.99 -9.57 18.96
C GLU A 156 31.81 -10.28 17.87
N LYS A 157 31.27 -11.38 17.33
CA LYS A 157 31.91 -12.10 16.23
C LYS A 157 32.00 -11.21 14.98
N ARG A 158 30.91 -10.53 14.60
CA ARG A 158 30.91 -9.60 13.46
C ARG A 158 31.88 -8.44 13.66
N ARG A 159 31.94 -7.87 14.88
CA ARG A 159 32.92 -6.81 15.19
C ARG A 159 34.33 -7.29 14.99
N ARG A 160 34.69 -8.46 15.49
CA ARG A 160 36.02 -9.06 15.28
C ARG A 160 36.33 -9.33 13.82
N GLU A 161 35.35 -9.80 13.06
CA GLU A 161 35.49 -10.01 11.61
C GLU A 161 35.65 -8.69 10.85
N GLN A 162 34.97 -7.62 11.26
CA GLN A 162 35.16 -6.27 10.71
C GLN A 162 36.49 -5.68 11.07
N GLU A 163 36.94 -5.81 12.33
CA GLU A 163 38.26 -5.39 12.80
C GLU A 163 39.37 -6.15 12.07
N ALA A 164 39.24 -7.45 11.88
CA ALA A 164 40.18 -8.27 11.10
C ALA A 164 40.20 -7.90 9.60
N ALA A 165 39.02 -7.62 9.01
CA ALA A 165 38.92 -7.15 7.63
C ALA A 165 39.47 -5.73 7.44
N ALA A 166 39.34 -4.86 8.44
CA ALA A 166 39.98 -3.55 8.48
C ALA A 166 41.51 -3.62 8.63
N ALA A 167 41.98 -4.55 9.46
CA ALA A 167 43.40 -4.81 9.63
C ALA A 167 44.06 -5.46 8.39
N ALA A 168 43.31 -6.28 7.66
CA ALA A 168 43.74 -6.89 6.41
C ALA A 168 43.77 -5.90 5.22
N ARG A 169 43.05 -4.79 5.31
CA ARG A 169 43.18 -3.64 4.42
C ARG A 169 44.29 -2.77 4.98
N GLY A 170 45.55 -3.11 4.66
CA GLY A 170 46.71 -2.27 4.96
C GLY A 170 46.51 -0.84 4.46
N PRO A 171 47.29 0.15 4.96
CA PRO A 171 47.12 1.54 4.53
C PRO A 171 47.20 1.62 3.00
N PRO A 172 46.40 2.49 2.37
CA PRO A 172 46.35 2.58 0.90
C PRO A 172 47.75 2.87 0.37
N GLN A 173 48.38 1.90 -0.30
CA GLN A 173 49.59 2.10 -1.03
C GLN A 173 49.29 3.13 -2.13
N ALA A 174 49.98 4.26 -2.05
CA ALA A 174 50.03 5.23 -3.13
C ALA A 174 50.47 4.50 -4.41
N ALA A 175 49.67 4.66 -5.46
CA ALA A 175 50.03 4.14 -6.76
C ALA A 175 51.41 4.69 -7.19
N PRO A 176 52.31 3.85 -7.76
CA PRO A 176 53.60 4.32 -8.23
C PRO A 176 53.38 5.30 -9.38
N LYS A 177 53.86 6.53 -9.24
CA LYS A 177 53.99 7.48 -10.33
C LYS A 177 54.91 6.89 -11.37
N ALA A 178 54.42 6.75 -12.60
CA ALA A 178 55.21 6.42 -13.77
C ALA A 178 56.33 7.47 -13.91
N ALA A 179 57.55 7.01 -13.88
CA ALA A 179 58.73 7.85 -14.10
C ALA A 179 58.76 8.34 -15.56
N ASN A 180 58.85 9.63 -15.74
CA ASN A 180 59.07 10.28 -17.03
C ASN A 180 60.60 10.25 -17.32
N PRO A 181 61.09 9.74 -18.46
CA PRO A 181 62.52 9.50 -18.68
C PRO A 181 63.26 10.66 -19.38
N PHE A 182 62.92 11.88 -19.07
CA PHE A 182 63.68 13.06 -19.56
C PHE A 182 63.67 14.14 -18.48
N GLU A 183 64.68 14.12 -17.60
CA GLU A 183 65.18 15.30 -16.92
C GLU A 183 66.69 15.16 -16.73
N ASP A 184 67.39 15.97 -17.47
CA ASP A 184 68.81 16.27 -17.28
C ASP A 184 68.95 17.28 -16.12
N ASP A 185 70.09 17.15 -15.46
CA ASP A 185 70.60 17.98 -14.38
C ASP A 185 70.58 19.47 -14.70
N ASP A 186 70.17 20.30 -13.72
CA ASP A 186 71.05 21.32 -13.15
C ASP A 186 70.38 21.97 -11.95
N ALA A 187 71.12 21.92 -10.87
CA ALA A 187 70.73 22.45 -9.59
C ALA A 187 70.91 23.98 -9.52
N GLU A 188 69.91 24.71 -9.13
CA GLU A 188 70.09 25.96 -8.36
C GLU A 188 69.02 26.08 -7.26
N ALA A 189 69.48 26.06 -6.04
CA ALA A 189 68.69 26.22 -4.85
C ALA A 189 68.09 27.63 -4.79
N LEU A 190 66.80 27.75 -5.13
CA LEU A 190 65.99 28.89 -4.74
C LEU A 190 65.15 28.47 -3.52
N ALA A 191 65.46 29.11 -2.39
CA ALA A 191 64.68 29.02 -1.17
C ALA A 191 63.22 29.33 -1.45
N VAL A 192 62.35 28.32 -1.35
CA VAL A 192 60.90 28.48 -1.32
C VAL A 192 60.59 29.12 0.04
N PRO A 193 59.90 30.27 0.11
CA PRO A 193 59.47 30.80 1.38
C PRO A 193 58.56 29.76 2.06
N GLU A 194 58.91 29.38 3.29
CA GLU A 194 58.04 28.66 4.19
C GLU A 194 56.69 29.40 4.23
N VAL A 195 55.69 28.84 3.58
CA VAL A 195 54.31 29.20 3.85
C VAL A 195 54.10 28.86 5.30
N ALA A 196 53.96 29.88 6.13
CA ALA A 196 53.65 29.73 7.53
C ALA A 196 52.44 28.81 7.65
N GLU A 197 52.65 27.55 8.02
CA GLU A 197 51.53 26.67 8.40
C GLU A 197 50.83 27.37 9.57
N GLU A 198 49.65 27.91 9.30
CA GLU A 198 48.77 28.47 10.31
C GLU A 198 48.49 27.38 11.34
N LYS A 199 49.25 27.37 12.44
CA LYS A 199 49.10 26.40 13.52
C LYS A 199 47.68 26.53 14.07
N VAL A 200 46.91 25.45 13.99
CA VAL A 200 45.58 25.37 14.62
C VAL A 200 45.77 25.60 16.12
N ASP A 201 45.27 26.69 16.64
CA ASP A 201 45.36 27.00 18.06
C ASP A 201 44.25 26.23 18.81
N LEU A 202 44.64 25.07 19.37
CA LEU A 202 43.80 24.25 20.22
C LEU A 202 43.84 24.70 21.69
N SER A 203 44.62 25.74 22.04
CA SER A 203 44.71 26.25 23.41
C SER A 203 43.52 27.14 23.80
N MET A 204 42.62 27.44 22.87
CA MET A 204 41.39 28.16 23.15
C MET A 204 40.51 27.40 24.15
N GLU A 205 40.15 28.06 25.26
CA GLU A 205 39.34 27.51 26.36
C GLU A 205 38.08 26.78 25.87
N TRP A 206 37.31 27.41 24.98
CA TRP A 206 36.09 26.82 24.43
C TRP A 206 36.29 25.53 23.60
N ILE A 207 37.51 25.31 23.05
CA ILE A 207 37.85 24.08 22.31
C ILE A 207 38.17 22.95 23.28
N GLN A 208 38.84 23.28 24.38
CA GLN A 208 39.18 22.30 25.39
C GLN A 208 37.97 21.84 26.19
N GLU A 209 37.03 22.74 26.46
CA GLU A 209 35.78 22.46 27.18
C GLU A 209 34.69 21.85 26.28
N LEU A 210 34.82 21.95 24.95
CA LEU A 210 33.80 21.52 23.98
C LEU A 210 33.28 20.09 24.20
N PRO A 211 34.11 19.06 24.47
CA PRO A 211 33.57 17.72 24.72
C PRO A 211 32.66 17.66 25.96
N GLU A 212 32.99 18.40 27.02
CA GLU A 212 32.22 18.47 28.26
C GLU A 212 30.93 19.27 28.06
N ASP A 213 31.01 20.39 27.34
CA ASP A 213 29.82 21.19 26.96
C ASP A 213 28.85 20.40 26.13
N LEU A 214 29.32 19.57 25.18
CA LEU A 214 28.48 18.68 24.42
C LEU A 214 27.79 17.63 25.30
N ASP A 215 28.51 17.02 26.24
CA ASP A 215 27.94 16.06 27.20
C ASP A 215 26.84 16.72 28.05
N VAL A 216 27.05 17.98 28.49
CA VAL A 216 26.05 18.76 29.24
C VAL A 216 24.81 19.06 28.37
N CYS A 217 25.00 19.55 27.13
CA CYS A 217 23.91 19.82 26.22
C CYS A 217 23.08 18.57 25.93
N ILE A 218 23.72 17.42 25.68
CA ILE A 218 23.06 16.14 25.44
C ILE A 218 22.26 15.71 26.67
N ALA A 219 22.84 15.83 27.88
CA ALA A 219 22.17 15.46 29.11
C ALA A 219 20.95 16.37 29.41
N GLN A 220 21.06 17.66 29.14
CA GLN A 220 20.00 18.65 29.33
C GLN A 220 18.95 18.64 28.20
N ARG A 221 19.19 17.86 27.12
CA ARG A 221 18.36 17.81 25.90
C ARG A 221 18.33 19.15 25.15
N ASP A 222 19.38 19.95 25.28
CA ASP A 222 19.59 21.11 24.45
C ASP A 222 20.30 20.70 23.15
N PHE A 223 19.51 20.09 22.26
CA PHE A 223 20.03 19.60 20.98
C PHE A 223 20.45 20.71 20.03
N GLU A 224 19.77 21.88 20.12
CA GLU A 224 20.12 23.05 19.31
C GLU A 224 21.48 23.59 19.72
N GLY A 225 21.70 23.79 21.03
CA GLY A 225 22.98 24.21 21.57
C GLY A 225 24.12 23.26 21.23
N ALA A 226 23.89 21.93 21.34
CA ALA A 226 24.89 20.93 20.95
C ALA A 226 25.29 21.04 19.47
N VAL A 227 24.31 21.18 18.55
CA VAL A 227 24.58 21.30 17.10
C VAL A 227 25.23 22.65 16.78
N ASP A 228 24.85 23.75 17.46
CA ASP A 228 25.50 25.04 17.30
C ASP A 228 26.98 25.04 17.69
N LEU A 229 27.36 24.33 18.77
CA LEU A 229 28.75 24.11 19.16
C LEU A 229 29.50 23.31 18.10
N LEU A 230 28.89 22.26 17.54
CA LEU A 230 29.46 21.46 16.44
C LEU A 230 29.66 22.29 15.16
N ASP A 231 28.72 23.12 14.80
CA ASP A 231 28.83 24.01 13.65
C ASP A 231 29.91 25.08 13.85
N LYS A 232 30.09 25.58 15.09
CA LYS A 232 31.16 26.48 15.45
C LYS A 232 32.53 25.80 15.28
N LEU A 233 32.67 24.55 15.74
CA LEU A 233 33.91 23.79 15.58
C LEU A 233 34.17 23.50 14.09
N ASN A 234 33.20 23.05 13.35
CA ASN A 234 33.35 22.77 11.93
C ASN A 234 33.79 23.99 11.13
N ARG A 235 33.19 25.16 11.40
CA ARG A 235 33.60 26.43 10.78
C ARG A 235 35.02 26.82 11.15
N TYR A 236 35.42 26.59 12.41
CA TYR A 236 36.78 26.88 12.87
C TYR A 236 37.84 25.98 12.20
N LEU A 237 37.49 24.72 11.92
CA LEU A 237 38.41 23.71 11.35
C LEU A 237 38.32 23.57 9.83
N ALA A 238 37.40 24.31 9.14
CA ALA A 238 37.11 24.12 7.72
C ALA A 238 38.32 24.27 6.80
N ASP A 239 39.17 25.30 7.06
CA ASP A 239 40.29 25.67 6.20
C ASP A 239 41.67 25.35 6.86
N LYS A 240 41.65 24.54 7.93
CA LYS A 240 42.85 24.31 8.72
C LYS A 240 43.42 22.90 8.55
N PRO A 241 44.76 22.74 8.57
CA PRO A 241 45.39 21.41 8.51
C PRO A 241 44.95 20.55 9.69
N SER A 242 44.92 19.24 9.52
CA SER A 242 44.50 18.28 10.55
C SER A 242 45.72 17.58 11.21
N PRO A 243 46.50 18.26 12.03
CA PRO A 243 47.59 17.64 12.79
C PRO A 243 47.03 16.59 13.77
N PRO A 244 47.88 15.69 14.32
CA PRO A 244 47.47 14.64 15.25
C PRO A 244 46.55 15.09 16.39
N PRO A 245 46.80 16.22 17.08
CA PRO A 245 45.91 16.70 18.15
C PRO A 245 44.50 17.07 17.66
N VAL A 246 44.36 17.62 16.45
CA VAL A 246 43.04 17.91 15.83
C VAL A 246 42.29 16.61 15.50
N LYS A 247 42.99 15.57 15.07
CA LYS A 247 42.40 14.24 14.83
C LYS A 247 41.88 13.61 16.12
N GLU A 248 42.60 13.76 17.22
CA GLU A 248 42.17 13.28 18.54
C GLU A 248 40.92 14.02 19.03
N LEU A 249 40.89 15.34 18.90
CA LEU A 249 39.73 16.16 19.23
C LEU A 249 38.52 15.74 18.37
N ARG A 250 38.71 15.60 17.06
CA ARG A 250 37.62 15.12 16.15
C ARG A 250 37.10 13.77 16.59
N ALA A 251 37.95 12.81 16.92
CA ALA A 251 37.51 11.49 17.38
C ALA A 251 36.68 11.56 18.68
N LYS A 252 37.04 12.44 19.62
CA LYS A 252 36.27 12.68 20.85
C LYS A 252 34.92 13.33 20.55
N VAL A 253 34.86 14.25 19.60
CA VAL A 253 33.63 14.93 19.16
C VAL A 253 32.76 13.98 18.36
N ASP A 254 33.31 13.19 17.44
CA ASP A 254 32.59 12.23 16.64
C ASP A 254 31.83 11.20 17.50
N GLU A 255 32.42 10.80 18.64
CA GLU A 255 31.71 9.93 19.60
C GLU A 255 30.49 10.62 20.20
N ARG A 256 30.57 11.92 20.53
CA ARG A 256 29.42 12.70 21.04
C ARG A 256 28.38 12.95 19.96
N VAL A 257 28.82 13.21 18.73
CA VAL A 257 27.91 13.31 17.57
C VAL A 257 27.12 12.01 17.38
N ARG A 258 27.77 10.87 17.55
CA ARG A 258 27.09 9.57 17.47
C ARG A 258 26.07 9.42 18.61
N GLN A 259 26.41 9.74 19.83
CA GLN A 259 25.51 9.72 20.99
C GLN A 259 24.32 10.68 20.78
N LEU A 260 24.58 11.91 20.34
CA LEU A 260 23.56 12.90 20.02
C LEU A 260 22.60 12.37 18.93
N THR A 261 23.14 11.77 17.87
CA THR A 261 22.36 11.15 16.82
C THR A 261 21.46 10.03 17.35
N GLU A 262 21.99 9.15 18.21
CA GLU A 262 21.23 8.07 18.83
C GLU A 262 20.07 8.61 19.69
N VAL A 263 20.33 9.67 20.47
CA VAL A 263 19.30 10.32 21.30
C VAL A 263 18.22 10.97 20.42
N LEU A 264 18.60 11.69 19.36
CA LEU A 264 17.66 12.29 18.42
C LEU A 264 16.80 11.22 17.70
N VAL A 265 17.42 10.12 17.27
CA VAL A 265 16.70 8.98 16.67
C VAL A 265 15.72 8.37 17.68
N PHE A 266 16.10 8.27 18.95
CA PHE A 266 15.24 7.76 20.00
C PHE A 266 14.05 8.71 20.28
N GLU A 267 14.27 10.04 20.28
CA GLU A 267 13.18 11.03 20.39
C GLU A 267 12.20 10.97 19.21
N LEU A 268 12.67 10.62 18.03
CA LEU A 268 11.87 10.43 16.84
C LEU A 268 11.22 9.05 16.74
N SER A 269 11.33 8.19 17.76
CA SER A 269 10.57 6.94 17.79
C SER A 269 9.06 7.23 17.78
N PRO A 270 8.23 6.43 17.08
CA PRO A 270 6.79 6.72 16.90
C PRO A 270 6.03 6.93 18.22
N ASP A 271 6.39 6.16 19.27
CA ASP A 271 5.73 6.26 20.56
C ASP A 271 6.03 7.58 21.29
N ARG A 272 7.21 8.15 21.07
CA ARG A 272 7.62 9.43 21.67
C ARG A 272 7.18 10.62 20.86
N SER A 273 7.32 10.56 19.54
CA SER A 273 6.92 11.65 18.65
C SER A 273 5.40 11.96 18.76
N LEU A 274 4.57 10.93 18.96
CA LEU A 274 3.14 11.11 19.22
C LEU A 274 2.86 11.84 20.55
N ARG A 275 3.74 11.71 21.56
CA ARG A 275 3.60 12.42 22.84
C ARG A 275 4.22 13.81 22.84
N GLY A 276 5.34 13.98 22.13
CA GLY A 276 6.08 15.26 22.07
C GLY A 276 5.44 16.29 21.13
N GLY A 277 4.55 15.84 20.27
CA GLY A 277 3.85 16.68 19.31
C GLY A 277 4.70 17.10 18.10
N PRO A 278 4.07 17.73 17.08
CA PRO A 278 4.73 18.01 15.80
C PRO A 278 5.93 18.98 15.91
N LYS A 279 5.90 19.93 16.85
CA LYS A 279 7.02 20.88 17.03
C LYS A 279 8.29 20.19 17.52
N ALA A 280 8.20 19.26 18.47
CA ALA A 280 9.36 18.53 18.98
C ALA A 280 9.96 17.61 17.91
N THR A 281 9.10 16.94 17.15
CA THR A 281 9.49 16.10 16.00
C THR A 281 10.25 16.93 14.97
N ARG A 282 9.73 18.09 14.59
CA ARG A 282 10.36 18.97 13.61
C ARG A 282 11.73 19.48 14.06
N ARG A 283 11.87 19.89 15.34
CA ARG A 283 13.16 20.28 15.90
C ARG A 283 14.19 19.16 15.80
N ALA A 284 13.82 17.94 16.21
CA ALA A 284 14.73 16.80 16.15
C ALA A 284 15.12 16.43 14.69
N VAL A 285 14.18 16.51 13.74
CA VAL A 285 14.45 16.32 12.30
C VAL A 285 15.45 17.38 11.80
N SER A 286 15.24 18.66 12.12
CA SER A 286 16.12 19.75 11.73
C SER A 286 17.55 19.54 12.25
N GLN A 287 17.72 19.11 13.49
CA GLN A 287 19.06 18.86 14.03
C GLN A 287 19.74 17.66 13.35
N LEU A 288 19.02 16.60 13.02
CA LEU A 288 19.60 15.48 12.26
C LEU A 288 20.05 15.89 10.85
N ILE A 289 19.30 16.79 10.19
CA ILE A 289 19.68 17.33 8.88
C ILE A 289 20.98 18.14 9.01
N ARG A 290 21.09 19.01 10.02
CA ARG A 290 22.31 19.80 10.31
C ARG A 290 23.53 18.89 10.61
N LEU A 291 23.30 17.75 11.24
CA LEU A 291 24.36 16.73 11.48
C LEU A 291 24.71 15.91 10.22
N GLY A 292 24.17 16.26 9.04
CA GLY A 292 24.42 15.54 7.79
C GLY A 292 23.71 14.18 7.68
N GLN A 293 22.76 13.91 8.58
CA GLN A 293 21.99 12.66 8.61
C GLN A 293 20.64 12.77 7.87
N CYS A 294 20.64 13.42 6.69
CA CYS A 294 19.41 13.73 5.93
C CYS A 294 18.56 12.49 5.62
N THR A 295 19.17 11.42 5.15
CA THR A 295 18.47 10.18 4.80
C THR A 295 17.80 9.57 6.03
N LYS A 296 18.50 9.57 7.18
CA LYS A 296 17.96 9.04 8.44
C LYS A 296 16.83 9.92 8.98
N ALA A 297 16.99 11.23 8.90
CA ALA A 297 15.96 12.20 9.27
C ALA A 297 14.68 12.01 8.43
N CYS A 298 14.85 11.85 7.11
CA CYS A 298 13.75 11.59 6.17
C CYS A 298 13.01 10.28 6.52
N GLU A 299 13.73 9.19 6.71
CA GLU A 299 13.14 7.89 7.08
C GLU A 299 12.29 8.01 8.35
N LEU A 300 12.83 8.63 9.40
CA LEU A 300 12.14 8.79 10.68
C LEU A 300 10.95 9.74 10.59
N PHE A 301 11.08 10.85 9.85
CA PHE A 301 9.98 11.77 9.57
C PHE A 301 8.82 11.04 8.90
N LEU A 302 9.08 10.35 7.79
CA LEU A 302 8.05 9.64 7.03
C LEU A 302 7.42 8.49 7.84
N ARG A 303 8.20 7.79 8.64
CA ARG A 303 7.71 6.75 9.57
C ARG A 303 6.73 7.33 10.61
N ASN A 304 7.07 8.48 11.18
CA ASN A 304 6.21 9.16 12.15
C ASN A 304 4.91 9.65 11.51
N ARG A 305 5.00 10.20 10.29
CA ARG A 305 3.83 10.60 9.52
C ARG A 305 2.93 9.41 9.16
N ALA A 306 3.52 8.28 8.76
CA ALA A 306 2.77 7.05 8.54
C ALA A 306 2.01 6.59 9.80
N ALA A 307 2.65 6.61 10.97
CA ALA A 307 2.02 6.25 12.23
C ALA A 307 0.89 7.23 12.61
N ALA A 308 1.09 8.53 12.40
CA ALA A 308 0.08 9.55 12.66
C ALA A 308 -1.16 9.39 11.76
N VAL A 309 -0.97 9.25 10.45
CA VAL A 309 -2.05 9.01 9.47
C VAL A 309 -2.82 7.74 9.81
N HIS A 310 -2.10 6.65 10.08
CA HIS A 310 -2.72 5.38 10.44
C HIS A 310 -3.55 5.48 11.74
N THR A 311 -3.04 6.22 12.74
CA THR A 311 -3.77 6.44 14.00
C THR A 311 -5.00 7.30 13.78
N ALA A 312 -4.90 8.36 12.98
CA ALA A 312 -6.02 9.24 12.64
C ALA A 312 -7.15 8.48 11.92
N ILE A 313 -6.81 7.65 10.93
CA ILE A 313 -7.79 6.80 10.24
C ILE A 313 -8.45 5.80 11.21
N ARG A 314 -7.69 5.19 12.11
CA ARG A 314 -8.23 4.23 13.10
C ARG A 314 -9.15 4.85 14.14
N GLN A 315 -8.95 6.12 14.43
CA GLN A 315 -9.80 6.84 15.39
C GLN A 315 -11.14 7.27 14.81
N LEU A 316 -11.30 7.23 13.48
CA LEU A 316 -12.56 7.52 12.83
C LEU A 316 -13.60 6.46 13.19
N ARG A 317 -14.69 6.91 13.79
CA ARG A 317 -15.84 6.06 14.10
C ARG A 317 -16.79 6.01 12.91
N ILE A 318 -17.27 4.83 12.62
CA ILE A 318 -18.33 4.62 11.61
C ILE A 318 -19.65 4.93 12.29
N GLU A 319 -20.10 6.17 12.17
CA GLU A 319 -21.36 6.65 12.73
C GLU A 319 -22.21 7.25 11.59
N GLY A 320 -23.43 6.74 11.42
CA GLY A 320 -24.38 7.23 10.42
C GLY A 320 -24.15 6.68 9.02
N ALA A 321 -24.50 7.48 8.01
CA ALA A 321 -24.41 7.08 6.61
C ALA A 321 -22.96 6.92 6.14
N THR A 322 -22.73 5.96 5.25
CA THR A 322 -21.41 5.68 4.63
C THR A 322 -20.78 6.92 4.01
N LEU A 323 -21.56 7.72 3.30
CA LEU A 323 -21.08 8.96 2.68
C LEU A 323 -20.48 9.93 3.71
N LEU A 324 -21.11 10.09 4.88
CA LEU A 324 -20.61 10.95 5.94
C LEU A 324 -19.26 10.45 6.50
N TYR A 325 -19.12 9.13 6.66
CA TYR A 325 -17.86 8.53 7.08
C TYR A 325 -16.77 8.78 6.03
N ILE A 326 -17.08 8.63 4.75
CA ILE A 326 -16.14 8.85 3.64
C ILE A 326 -15.71 10.31 3.57
N HIS A 327 -16.61 11.27 3.76
CA HIS A 327 -16.23 12.70 3.88
C HIS A 327 -15.21 12.93 4.99
N LYS A 328 -15.45 12.35 6.20
CA LYS A 328 -14.51 12.44 7.31
C LYS A 328 -13.17 11.76 7.00
N LEU A 329 -13.20 10.58 6.39
CA LEU A 329 -12.01 9.82 5.99
C LEU A 329 -11.17 10.60 4.97
N CYS A 330 -11.80 11.14 3.92
CA CYS A 330 -11.14 11.96 2.92
C CYS A 330 -10.53 13.22 3.55
N HIS A 331 -11.31 13.95 4.33
CA HIS A 331 -10.83 15.17 4.98
C HIS A 331 -9.60 14.90 5.87
N VAL A 332 -9.66 13.90 6.76
CA VAL A 332 -8.55 13.56 7.66
C VAL A 332 -7.32 13.11 6.88
N PHE A 333 -7.50 12.23 5.90
CA PHE A 333 -6.38 11.68 5.13
C PHE A 333 -5.70 12.73 4.25
N PHE A 334 -6.47 13.42 3.41
CA PHE A 334 -5.92 14.37 2.45
C PHE A 334 -5.35 15.63 3.13
N THR A 335 -5.97 16.10 4.22
CA THR A 335 -5.39 17.19 5.03
C THR A 335 -4.05 16.75 5.64
N SER A 336 -3.97 15.56 6.23
CA SER A 336 -2.72 15.05 6.81
C SER A 336 -1.63 14.86 5.75
N LEU A 337 -1.99 14.42 4.54
CA LEU A 337 -1.05 14.26 3.43
C LEU A 337 -0.55 15.62 2.92
N LEU A 338 -1.45 16.59 2.77
CA LEU A 338 -1.13 17.96 2.37
C LEU A 338 -0.19 18.66 3.37
N GLU A 339 -0.48 18.53 4.67
CA GLU A 339 0.37 19.05 5.74
C GLU A 339 1.75 18.39 5.70
N THR A 340 1.80 17.06 5.53
CA THR A 340 3.07 16.33 5.43
C THR A 340 3.88 16.78 4.22
N ALA A 341 3.25 17.01 3.06
CA ALA A 341 3.92 17.46 1.86
C ALA A 341 4.55 18.86 2.07
N ARG A 342 3.81 19.79 2.67
CA ARG A 342 4.29 21.16 2.97
C ARG A 342 5.44 21.17 3.98
N GLU A 343 5.33 20.36 5.03
CA GLU A 343 6.41 20.24 6.02
C GLU A 343 7.64 19.58 5.40
N PHE A 344 7.45 18.55 4.59
CA PHE A 344 8.54 17.89 3.88
C PHE A 344 9.27 18.88 2.97
N GLU A 345 8.54 19.64 2.16
CA GLU A 345 9.13 20.66 1.29
C GLU A 345 9.90 21.72 2.10
N THR A 346 9.39 22.10 3.26
CA THR A 346 10.05 23.10 4.11
C THR A 346 11.34 22.55 4.75
N ASP A 347 11.31 21.31 5.24
CA ASP A 347 12.40 20.74 6.07
C ASP A 347 13.48 20.07 5.21
N PHE A 348 13.13 19.56 4.02
CA PHE A 348 14.04 18.83 3.13
C PHE A 348 14.37 19.56 1.82
N ALA A 349 13.99 20.85 1.67
CA ALA A 349 14.36 21.63 0.51
C ALA A 349 15.88 21.70 0.34
N GLY A 350 16.38 21.39 -0.86
CA GLY A 350 17.80 21.40 -1.17
C GLY A 350 18.62 20.24 -0.59
N THR A 351 17.97 19.25 0.01
CA THR A 351 18.62 18.01 0.45
C THR A 351 18.79 17.01 -0.70
N ASP A 352 19.33 15.83 -0.41
CA ASP A 352 19.53 14.75 -1.38
C ASP A 352 18.22 14.37 -2.10
N SER A 353 18.31 14.16 -3.42
CA SER A 353 17.21 13.70 -4.28
C SER A 353 16.57 12.38 -3.82
N GLY A 354 17.32 11.55 -3.08
CA GLY A 354 16.84 10.33 -2.45
C GLY A 354 15.71 10.57 -1.45
N CYS A 355 15.69 11.71 -0.76
CA CYS A 355 14.62 12.08 0.17
C CYS A 355 13.28 12.30 -0.54
N TYR A 356 13.29 12.95 -1.70
CA TYR A 356 12.07 13.14 -2.51
C TYR A 356 11.53 11.82 -3.05
N SER A 357 12.41 10.92 -3.50
CA SER A 357 12.01 9.58 -3.94
C SER A 357 11.36 8.79 -2.80
N ALA A 358 11.95 8.85 -1.60
CA ALA A 358 11.38 8.21 -0.40
C ALA A 358 10.00 8.80 -0.04
N PHE A 359 9.82 10.12 -0.17
CA PHE A 359 8.54 10.79 0.06
C PHE A 359 7.45 10.31 -0.91
N VAL A 360 7.76 10.21 -2.22
CA VAL A 360 6.80 9.73 -3.23
C VAL A 360 6.38 8.27 -2.95
N VAL A 361 7.34 7.41 -2.61
CA VAL A 361 7.06 6.02 -2.25
C VAL A 361 6.20 5.94 -0.99
N TRP A 362 6.50 6.77 0.01
CA TRP A 362 5.68 6.86 1.22
C TRP A 362 4.27 7.35 0.92
N ALA A 363 4.10 8.42 0.13
CA ALA A 363 2.79 8.96 -0.25
C ALA A 363 1.93 7.91 -0.96
N ARG A 364 2.52 7.15 -1.88
CA ARG A 364 1.86 6.01 -2.54
C ARG A 364 1.39 4.96 -1.52
N SER A 365 2.23 4.62 -0.55
CA SER A 365 1.89 3.66 0.50
C SER A 365 0.75 4.18 1.39
N ALA A 366 0.77 5.48 1.72
CA ALA A 366 -0.29 6.12 2.49
C ALA A 366 -1.64 6.09 1.75
N VAL A 367 -1.63 6.35 0.42
CA VAL A 367 -2.83 6.18 -0.43
C VAL A 367 -3.35 4.74 -0.39
N GLY A 368 -2.47 3.75 -0.38
CA GLY A 368 -2.87 2.34 -0.23
C GLY A 368 -3.62 2.05 1.07
N MET A 369 -3.22 2.65 2.19
CA MET A 369 -3.95 2.55 3.46
C MET A 369 -5.32 3.23 3.40
N PHE A 370 -5.40 4.42 2.80
CA PHE A 370 -6.65 5.14 2.60
C PHE A 370 -7.62 4.33 1.76
N VAL A 371 -7.18 3.84 0.58
CA VAL A 371 -8.02 3.04 -0.31
C VAL A 371 -8.47 1.75 0.36
N GLY A 372 -7.63 1.10 1.17
CA GLY A 372 -8.04 -0.08 1.95
C GLY A 372 -9.17 0.21 2.93
N ALA A 373 -9.14 1.35 3.62
CA ALA A 373 -10.23 1.78 4.52
C ALA A 373 -11.48 2.18 3.73
N PHE A 374 -11.32 2.88 2.63
CA PHE A 374 -12.37 3.32 1.71
C PHE A 374 -13.11 2.11 1.12
N SER A 375 -12.38 1.18 0.47
CA SER A 375 -12.95 0.00 -0.20
C SER A 375 -13.71 -0.90 0.78
N LYS A 376 -13.19 -1.05 1.99
CA LYS A 376 -13.87 -1.81 3.04
C LYS A 376 -15.24 -1.24 3.36
N GLN A 377 -15.37 0.08 3.40
CA GLN A 377 -16.62 0.73 3.79
C GLN A 377 -17.59 0.88 2.61
N VAL A 378 -17.09 1.10 1.39
CA VAL A 378 -17.93 1.38 0.22
C VAL A 378 -18.27 0.09 -0.53
N PHE A 379 -17.29 -0.76 -0.84
CA PHE A 379 -17.50 -1.91 -1.73
C PHE A 379 -17.74 -3.22 -0.98
N VAL A 380 -17.06 -3.45 0.16
CA VAL A 380 -17.24 -4.68 0.93
C VAL A 380 -18.58 -4.68 1.70
N SER A 381 -19.05 -3.52 2.16
CA SER A 381 -20.36 -3.35 2.81
C SER A 381 -21.55 -3.46 1.84
N LYS A 382 -21.29 -3.55 0.53
CA LYS A 382 -22.30 -3.66 -0.53
C LYS A 382 -23.30 -2.49 -0.54
N GLU A 383 -22.79 -1.28 -0.46
CA GLU A 383 -23.56 -0.07 -0.68
C GLU A 383 -24.15 -0.02 -2.08
N SER A 384 -25.15 0.84 -2.27
CA SER A 384 -25.73 1.06 -3.60
C SER A 384 -24.69 1.64 -4.57
N LEU A 385 -24.84 1.37 -5.87
CA LEU A 385 -23.93 1.93 -6.87
C LEU A 385 -23.93 3.46 -6.83
N SER A 386 -25.06 4.10 -6.55
CA SER A 386 -25.18 5.55 -6.38
C SER A 386 -24.34 6.06 -5.21
N THR A 387 -24.46 5.44 -4.03
CA THR A 387 -23.65 5.78 -2.86
C THR A 387 -22.15 5.59 -3.15
N ALA A 388 -21.78 4.50 -3.83
CA ALA A 388 -20.41 4.24 -4.22
C ALA A 388 -19.88 5.31 -5.18
N ALA A 389 -20.69 5.74 -6.15
CA ALA A 389 -20.34 6.79 -7.09
C ALA A 389 -20.11 8.15 -6.41
N GLU A 390 -21.00 8.53 -5.48
CA GLU A 390 -20.85 9.74 -4.68
C GLU A 390 -19.57 9.69 -3.82
N CYS A 391 -19.30 8.55 -3.17
CA CYS A 391 -18.10 8.37 -2.35
C CYS A 391 -16.80 8.49 -3.19
N VAL A 392 -16.77 7.89 -4.38
CA VAL A 392 -15.62 7.99 -5.29
C VAL A 392 -15.44 9.43 -5.78
N GLN A 393 -16.53 10.15 -6.04
CA GLN A 393 -16.47 11.55 -6.45
C GLN A 393 -15.84 12.44 -5.35
N VAL A 394 -16.25 12.24 -4.10
CA VAL A 394 -15.65 12.94 -2.95
C VAL A 394 -14.13 12.69 -2.87
N ALA A 395 -13.70 11.42 -3.06
CA ALA A 395 -12.27 11.10 -3.05
C ALA A 395 -11.51 11.77 -4.21
N LYS A 396 -12.11 11.84 -5.42
CA LYS A 396 -11.53 12.51 -6.58
C LYS A 396 -11.33 14.03 -6.32
N GLU A 397 -12.33 14.70 -5.76
CA GLU A 397 -12.28 16.13 -5.45
C GLU A 397 -11.16 16.47 -4.47
N HIS A 398 -10.99 15.68 -3.41
CA HIS A 398 -9.89 15.85 -2.46
C HIS A 398 -8.53 15.54 -3.10
N CYS A 399 -8.46 14.55 -4.00
CA CYS A 399 -7.22 14.23 -4.68
C CYS A 399 -6.75 15.35 -5.63
N GLN A 400 -7.67 16.06 -6.29
CA GLN A 400 -7.34 17.20 -7.14
C GLN A 400 -6.59 18.29 -6.38
N GLN A 401 -6.94 18.54 -5.11
CA GLN A 401 -6.25 19.51 -4.26
C GLN A 401 -4.76 19.20 -4.04
N LEU A 402 -4.37 17.92 -4.11
CA LEU A 402 -2.95 17.52 -4.08
C LEU A 402 -2.24 17.83 -5.40
N GLY A 403 -2.95 17.76 -6.53
CA GLY A 403 -2.44 18.18 -7.83
C GLY A 403 -2.02 19.65 -7.86
N ASP A 404 -2.74 20.53 -7.14
CA ASP A 404 -2.44 21.97 -7.06
C ASP A 404 -1.07 22.25 -6.41
N ILE A 405 -0.58 21.35 -5.57
CA ILE A 405 0.77 21.45 -4.96
C ILE A 405 1.81 20.58 -5.68
N GLY A 406 1.50 20.05 -6.87
CA GLY A 406 2.41 19.23 -7.66
C GLY A 406 2.46 17.74 -7.27
N LEU A 407 1.63 17.30 -6.33
CA LEU A 407 1.56 15.90 -5.90
C LEU A 407 0.32 15.22 -6.51
N ASP A 408 0.38 14.88 -7.80
CA ASP A 408 -0.71 14.14 -8.45
C ASP A 408 -0.63 12.64 -8.11
N LEU A 409 -1.58 12.17 -7.31
CA LEU A 409 -1.77 10.77 -6.93
C LEU A 409 -3.05 10.17 -7.54
N THR A 410 -3.69 10.85 -8.47
CA THR A 410 -4.94 10.43 -9.10
C THR A 410 -4.82 9.06 -9.74
N PHE A 411 -3.72 8.82 -10.49
CA PHE A 411 -3.47 7.54 -11.15
C PHE A 411 -3.26 6.38 -10.15
N VAL A 412 -2.73 6.67 -8.95
CA VAL A 412 -2.55 5.65 -7.90
C VAL A 412 -3.91 5.24 -7.34
N ILE A 413 -4.79 6.21 -7.07
CA ILE A 413 -6.16 5.94 -6.57
C ILE A 413 -6.94 5.16 -7.62
N HIS A 414 -6.88 5.55 -8.89
CA HIS A 414 -7.53 4.83 -10.00
C HIS A 414 -7.05 3.38 -10.06
N ALA A 415 -5.74 3.15 -10.08
CA ALA A 415 -5.15 1.81 -10.16
C ALA A 415 -5.56 0.91 -8.97
N LEU A 416 -5.73 1.48 -7.79
CA LEU A 416 -6.13 0.73 -6.59
C LEU A 416 -7.64 0.46 -6.53
N LEU A 417 -8.49 1.39 -7.04
CA LEU A 417 -9.94 1.26 -6.99
C LEU A 417 -10.54 0.50 -8.19
N VAL A 418 -9.80 0.36 -9.30
CA VAL A 418 -10.32 -0.19 -10.55
C VAL A 418 -10.99 -1.55 -10.37
N LYS A 419 -10.42 -2.45 -9.59
CA LYS A 419 -10.98 -3.80 -9.37
C LYS A 419 -12.28 -3.78 -8.56
N ASP A 420 -12.34 -2.93 -7.54
CA ASP A 420 -13.52 -2.80 -6.69
C ASP A 420 -14.68 -2.20 -7.48
N ILE A 421 -14.39 -1.18 -8.28
CA ILE A 421 -15.39 -0.56 -9.19
C ILE A 421 -15.84 -1.53 -10.26
N GLN A 422 -14.93 -2.31 -10.88
CA GLN A 422 -15.31 -3.38 -11.82
C GLN A 422 -16.27 -4.39 -11.18
N GLY A 423 -15.97 -4.80 -9.94
CA GLY A 423 -16.83 -5.70 -9.20
C GLY A 423 -18.22 -5.10 -8.90
N ALA A 424 -18.28 -3.83 -8.54
CA ALA A 424 -19.54 -3.12 -8.29
C ALA A 424 -20.37 -2.94 -9.57
N LEU A 425 -19.75 -2.53 -10.68
CA LEU A 425 -20.40 -2.41 -11.99
C LEU A 425 -20.94 -3.77 -12.46
N HIS A 426 -20.14 -4.82 -12.36
CA HIS A 426 -20.56 -6.18 -12.71
C HIS A 426 -21.76 -6.64 -11.87
N SER A 427 -21.70 -6.46 -10.55
CA SER A 427 -22.80 -6.85 -9.67
C SER A 427 -24.09 -6.10 -9.97
N TYR A 428 -24.00 -4.79 -10.26
CA TYR A 428 -25.18 -4.00 -10.60
C TYR A 428 -25.72 -4.34 -12.00
N LYS A 429 -24.83 -4.57 -12.98
CA LYS A 429 -25.20 -5.09 -14.31
C LYS A 429 -26.02 -6.39 -14.20
N GLU A 430 -25.55 -7.35 -13.37
CA GLU A 430 -26.29 -8.61 -13.15
C GLU A 430 -27.69 -8.35 -12.59
N ILE A 431 -27.84 -7.43 -11.64
CA ILE A 431 -29.15 -7.05 -11.09
C ILE A 431 -30.06 -6.49 -12.21
N VAL A 432 -29.52 -5.61 -13.07
CA VAL A 432 -30.29 -5.02 -14.20
C VAL A 432 -30.70 -6.10 -15.20
N VAL A 433 -29.79 -6.99 -15.56
CA VAL A 433 -30.01 -8.10 -16.49
C VAL A 433 -31.05 -9.05 -15.93
N GLU A 434 -30.95 -9.50 -14.71
CA GLU A 434 -31.90 -10.42 -14.09
C GLU A 434 -33.29 -9.79 -13.91
N ALA A 435 -33.35 -8.53 -13.48
CA ALA A 435 -34.61 -7.80 -13.38
C ALA A 435 -35.26 -7.61 -14.77
N THR A 436 -34.48 -7.44 -15.83
CA THR A 436 -34.98 -7.35 -17.21
C THR A 436 -35.48 -8.69 -17.69
N LYS A 437 -34.75 -9.78 -17.48
CA LYS A 437 -35.19 -11.15 -17.82
C LYS A 437 -36.49 -11.51 -17.11
N HIS A 438 -36.61 -11.14 -15.83
CA HIS A 438 -37.86 -11.40 -15.07
C HIS A 438 -39.04 -10.66 -15.68
N ARG A 439 -38.91 -9.35 -15.94
CA ARG A 439 -39.96 -8.58 -16.60
C ARG A 439 -40.28 -9.11 -17.99
N ASN A 440 -39.30 -9.53 -18.76
CA ASN A 440 -39.47 -10.14 -20.08
C ASN A 440 -40.28 -11.43 -20.00
N SER A 441 -40.12 -12.25 -18.96
CA SER A 441 -40.89 -13.49 -18.78
C SER A 441 -42.36 -13.25 -18.44
N GLU A 442 -42.69 -12.10 -17.87
CA GLU A 442 -44.05 -11.71 -17.50
C GLU A 442 -44.72 -10.75 -18.52
N GLU A 443 -43.99 -10.39 -19.60
CA GLU A 443 -44.46 -9.41 -20.57
C GLU A 443 -45.68 -9.92 -21.36
N MET A 444 -46.73 -9.11 -21.37
CA MET A 444 -48.00 -9.41 -22.05
C MET A 444 -48.22 -8.51 -23.26
N TRP A 445 -47.31 -7.62 -23.57
CA TRP A 445 -47.41 -6.64 -24.65
C TRP A 445 -48.71 -5.81 -24.61
N ARG A 446 -48.92 -5.12 -23.47
CA ARG A 446 -50.08 -4.24 -23.24
C ARG A 446 -49.63 -2.81 -23.02
N ARG A 447 -50.50 -1.86 -23.44
CA ARG A 447 -50.34 -0.44 -23.09
C ARG A 447 -50.40 -0.25 -21.58
N MET A 448 -49.65 0.71 -21.10
CA MET A 448 -49.58 1.05 -19.67
C MET A 448 -50.57 2.18 -19.37
N ASN A 449 -51.43 2.02 -18.36
CA ASN A 449 -52.26 3.09 -17.83
C ASN A 449 -51.77 3.53 -16.47
N LEU A 450 -51.51 4.82 -16.32
CA LEU A 450 -50.96 5.39 -15.06
C LEU A 450 -52.04 5.90 -14.11
N MET A 451 -53.32 5.75 -14.47
CA MET A 451 -54.49 6.08 -13.67
C MET A 451 -54.66 7.57 -13.32
N THR A 452 -53.56 8.33 -13.13
CA THR A 452 -53.62 9.74 -12.73
C THR A 452 -52.74 10.63 -13.61
N PRO A 453 -53.16 11.88 -13.87
CA PRO A 453 -52.34 12.86 -14.61
C PRO A 453 -51.00 13.18 -13.95
N GLU A 454 -50.96 13.16 -12.62
CA GLU A 454 -49.73 13.41 -11.86
C GLU A 454 -48.69 12.31 -12.08
N ALA A 455 -49.12 11.06 -12.12
CA ALA A 455 -48.25 9.92 -12.40
C ALA A 455 -47.70 9.99 -13.85
N LEU A 456 -48.53 10.41 -14.80
CA LEU A 456 -48.10 10.63 -16.18
C LEU A 456 -47.12 11.80 -16.29
N ALA A 457 -47.38 12.93 -15.61
CA ALA A 457 -46.47 14.06 -15.59
C ALA A 457 -45.13 13.70 -14.98
N LYS A 458 -45.13 12.94 -13.87
CA LYS A 458 -43.91 12.41 -13.24
C LYS A 458 -43.12 11.50 -14.19
N LEU A 459 -43.80 10.58 -14.90
CA LEU A 459 -43.10 9.71 -15.84
C LEU A 459 -42.51 10.50 -17.01
N LYS A 460 -43.21 11.50 -17.54
CA LYS A 460 -42.71 12.37 -18.60
C LYS A 460 -41.42 13.11 -18.14
N GLU A 461 -41.40 13.63 -16.91
CA GLU A 461 -40.23 14.29 -16.36
C GLU A 461 -39.06 13.31 -16.12
N GLU A 462 -39.33 12.10 -15.61
CA GLU A 462 -38.33 11.04 -15.48
C GLU A 462 -37.74 10.63 -16.84
N MET A 463 -38.54 10.51 -17.88
CA MET A 463 -38.06 10.22 -19.24
C MET A 463 -37.24 11.39 -19.83
N ARG A 464 -37.66 12.62 -19.57
CA ARG A 464 -36.91 13.81 -19.99
C ARG A 464 -35.55 13.87 -19.29
N SER A 465 -35.51 13.60 -18.01
CA SER A 465 -34.24 13.52 -17.26
C SER A 465 -33.30 12.42 -17.77
N CYS A 466 -33.87 11.30 -18.23
CA CYS A 466 -33.13 10.25 -18.93
C CYS A 466 -32.63 10.68 -20.32
N GLY A 467 -33.01 11.83 -20.85
CA GLY A 467 -32.62 12.34 -22.17
C GLY A 467 -33.57 12.01 -23.30
N VAL A 468 -34.73 11.41 -22.97
CA VAL A 468 -35.81 11.15 -23.93
C VAL A 468 -36.74 12.37 -24.00
N SER A 469 -36.39 13.34 -24.85
CA SER A 469 -37.11 14.62 -24.97
C SER A 469 -38.49 14.49 -25.55
N ASP A 470 -38.66 13.57 -26.51
CA ASP A 470 -39.91 13.45 -27.32
C ASP A 470 -40.83 12.33 -26.82
N PHE A 471 -40.82 12.07 -25.48
CA PHE A 471 -41.63 11.02 -24.89
C PHE A 471 -43.14 11.27 -25.04
N GLU A 472 -43.57 12.52 -25.28
CA GLU A 472 -44.96 12.91 -25.45
C GLU A 472 -45.64 12.20 -26.61
N GLN A 473 -44.95 11.89 -27.69
CA GLN A 473 -45.48 11.14 -28.83
C GLN A 473 -45.93 9.72 -28.48
N PHE A 474 -45.46 9.17 -27.35
CA PHE A 474 -45.85 7.85 -26.89
C PHE A 474 -46.96 7.89 -25.82
N THR A 475 -47.50 9.08 -25.51
CA THR A 475 -48.61 9.26 -24.57
C THR A 475 -49.92 9.44 -25.32
N GLY A 476 -50.98 8.79 -24.82
CA GLY A 476 -52.35 8.93 -25.35
C GLY A 476 -53.25 9.68 -24.38
N ASP A 477 -54.52 9.72 -24.70
CA ASP A 477 -55.56 10.29 -23.85
C ASP A 477 -55.76 9.45 -22.58
N ASP A 478 -56.36 10.01 -21.53
CA ASP A 478 -56.73 9.33 -20.29
C ASP A 478 -55.57 8.62 -19.57
N CYS A 479 -54.40 9.24 -19.52
CA CYS A 479 -53.21 8.72 -18.83
C CYS A 479 -52.64 7.41 -19.42
N TRP A 480 -52.97 7.08 -20.66
CA TRP A 480 -52.39 5.95 -21.36
C TRP A 480 -51.01 6.25 -21.92
N VAL A 481 -50.13 5.26 -21.83
CA VAL A 481 -48.80 5.26 -22.48
C VAL A 481 -48.81 4.13 -23.52
N ASN A 482 -48.49 4.48 -24.76
CA ASN A 482 -48.48 3.54 -25.90
C ASN A 482 -47.18 2.71 -25.96
N LEU A 483 -46.63 2.38 -24.78
CA LEU A 483 -45.49 1.50 -24.58
C LEU A 483 -45.82 0.51 -23.46
N SER A 484 -45.11 -0.63 -23.45
CA SER A 484 -45.23 -1.60 -22.37
C SER A 484 -44.48 -1.14 -21.13
N TYR A 485 -44.92 -1.58 -19.96
CA TYR A 485 -44.25 -1.33 -18.69
C TYR A 485 -42.78 -1.82 -18.71
N THR A 486 -42.53 -3.00 -19.30
CA THR A 486 -41.20 -3.61 -19.41
C THR A 486 -40.23 -2.71 -20.15
N VAL A 487 -40.63 -2.14 -21.29
CA VAL A 487 -39.76 -1.26 -22.09
C VAL A 487 -39.47 0.07 -21.36
N VAL A 488 -40.50 0.64 -20.73
CA VAL A 488 -40.34 1.90 -19.94
C VAL A 488 -39.43 1.66 -18.72
N ALA A 489 -39.66 0.58 -17.97
CA ALA A 489 -38.84 0.22 -16.81
C ALA A 489 -37.39 -0.11 -17.20
N PHE A 490 -37.19 -0.83 -18.32
CA PHE A 490 -35.88 -1.09 -18.89
C PHE A 490 -35.14 0.20 -19.22
N THR A 491 -35.78 1.14 -19.89
CA THR A 491 -35.17 2.43 -20.24
C THR A 491 -34.69 3.17 -19.02
N LYS A 492 -35.53 3.33 -18.00
CA LYS A 492 -35.16 3.99 -16.73
C LYS A 492 -33.99 3.30 -16.06
N GLN A 493 -34.01 1.98 -15.98
CA GLN A 493 -32.98 1.21 -15.29
C GLN A 493 -31.65 1.25 -16.03
N THR A 494 -31.66 1.17 -17.36
CA THR A 494 -30.43 1.27 -18.18
C THR A 494 -29.83 2.66 -18.12
N MET A 495 -30.66 3.70 -18.19
CA MET A 495 -30.16 5.10 -18.05
C MET A 495 -29.62 5.38 -16.65
N GLY A 496 -30.28 4.88 -15.60
CA GLY A 496 -29.79 4.98 -14.23
C GLY A 496 -28.46 4.25 -14.05
N PHE A 497 -28.31 3.04 -14.62
CA PHE A 497 -27.01 2.34 -14.61
C PHE A 497 -25.93 3.17 -15.31
N LEU A 498 -26.20 3.70 -16.50
CA LEU A 498 -25.22 4.50 -17.26
C LEU A 498 -24.81 5.76 -16.50
N GLU A 499 -25.75 6.47 -15.90
CA GLU A 499 -25.47 7.70 -15.14
C GLU A 499 -24.54 7.44 -13.95
N GLU A 500 -24.85 6.42 -13.14
CA GLU A 500 -24.00 6.08 -11.99
C GLU A 500 -22.64 5.51 -12.43
N ALA A 501 -22.61 4.72 -13.50
CA ALA A 501 -21.37 4.16 -14.03
C ALA A 501 -20.45 5.24 -14.62
N LEU A 502 -21.00 6.31 -15.24
CA LEU A 502 -20.21 7.44 -15.73
C LEU A 502 -19.58 8.26 -14.59
N LYS A 503 -20.22 8.38 -13.44
CA LYS A 503 -19.62 9.01 -12.24
C LYS A 503 -18.41 8.23 -11.73
N LEU A 504 -18.44 6.89 -11.88
CA LEU A 504 -17.34 5.99 -11.50
C LEU A 504 -16.28 5.84 -12.59
N TYR A 505 -16.49 6.41 -13.77
CA TYR A 505 -15.65 6.15 -14.93
C TYR A 505 -14.20 6.61 -14.74
N PHE A 506 -13.28 5.71 -15.10
CA PHE A 506 -11.87 5.93 -15.38
C PHE A 506 -11.53 5.31 -16.74
N PRO A 507 -10.48 5.77 -17.44
CA PRO A 507 -10.10 5.23 -18.75
C PRO A 507 -9.92 3.70 -18.77
N GLU A 508 -9.45 3.12 -17.67
CA GLU A 508 -9.24 1.66 -17.51
C GLU A 508 -10.54 0.87 -17.46
N LEU A 509 -11.66 1.53 -17.16
CA LEU A 509 -12.99 0.91 -17.09
C LEU A 509 -13.75 0.93 -18.43
N HIS A 510 -13.16 1.53 -19.48
CA HIS A 510 -13.84 1.75 -20.76
C HIS A 510 -14.50 0.49 -21.31
N MET A 511 -13.74 -0.59 -21.43
CA MET A 511 -14.25 -1.84 -22.00
C MET A 511 -15.30 -2.49 -21.11
N VAL A 512 -15.09 -2.47 -19.80
CA VAL A 512 -16.02 -3.06 -18.81
C VAL A 512 -17.38 -2.36 -18.86
N LEU A 513 -17.38 -1.02 -18.93
CA LEU A 513 -18.61 -0.24 -19.03
C LEU A 513 -19.33 -0.49 -20.36
N LEU A 514 -18.60 -0.46 -21.47
CA LEU A 514 -19.16 -0.68 -22.81
C LEU A 514 -19.76 -2.09 -22.95
N GLU A 515 -19.05 -3.13 -22.54
CA GLU A 515 -19.51 -4.52 -22.55
C GLU A 515 -20.73 -4.70 -21.65
N SER A 516 -20.74 -4.06 -20.47
CA SER A 516 -21.90 -4.11 -19.57
C SER A 516 -23.16 -3.50 -20.19
N LEU A 517 -23.03 -2.36 -20.87
CA LEU A 517 -24.15 -1.72 -21.58
C LEU A 517 -24.64 -2.56 -22.74
N VAL A 518 -23.73 -3.11 -23.54
CA VAL A 518 -24.07 -4.01 -24.65
C VAL A 518 -24.83 -5.21 -24.14
N GLU A 519 -24.41 -5.85 -23.06
CA GLU A 519 -25.07 -7.01 -22.49
C GLU A 519 -26.48 -6.68 -21.96
N ILE A 520 -26.63 -5.56 -21.23
CA ILE A 520 -27.93 -5.08 -20.72
C ILE A 520 -28.89 -4.87 -21.89
N ILE A 521 -28.46 -4.16 -22.94
CA ILE A 521 -29.28 -3.82 -24.09
C ILE A 521 -29.62 -5.08 -24.89
N TRP A 522 -28.65 -5.99 -25.03
CA TRP A 522 -28.83 -7.24 -25.78
C TRP A 522 -30.00 -8.09 -25.26
N VAL A 523 -30.18 -8.16 -23.93
CA VAL A 523 -31.29 -8.90 -23.31
C VAL A 523 -32.66 -8.34 -23.71
N ALA A 524 -32.79 -7.01 -23.77
CA ALA A 524 -34.04 -6.38 -24.22
C ALA A 524 -34.25 -6.56 -25.72
N VAL A 525 -33.20 -6.42 -26.53
CA VAL A 525 -33.25 -6.63 -27.99
C VAL A 525 -33.67 -8.05 -28.33
N GLN A 526 -33.05 -9.05 -27.72
CA GLN A 526 -33.40 -10.46 -27.93
C GLN A 526 -34.87 -10.76 -27.58
N HIS A 527 -35.38 -10.18 -26.50
CA HIS A 527 -36.76 -10.40 -26.10
C HIS A 527 -37.73 -9.82 -27.11
N VAL A 528 -37.49 -8.60 -27.58
CA VAL A 528 -38.32 -7.95 -28.61
C VAL A 528 -38.29 -8.73 -29.92
N ASP A 529 -37.11 -9.14 -30.39
CA ASP A 529 -36.94 -9.92 -31.62
C ASP A 529 -37.64 -11.29 -31.53
N TYR A 530 -37.50 -11.98 -30.39
CA TYR A 530 -38.19 -13.23 -30.14
C TYR A 530 -39.72 -13.05 -30.19
N SER A 531 -40.23 -12.03 -29.50
CA SER A 531 -41.65 -11.72 -29.45
C SER A 531 -42.22 -11.39 -30.83
N LEU A 532 -41.49 -10.61 -31.66
CA LEU A 532 -41.88 -10.31 -33.03
C LEU A 532 -42.00 -11.55 -33.93
N ARG A 533 -41.15 -12.56 -33.70
CA ARG A 533 -41.18 -13.82 -34.47
C ARG A 533 -42.30 -14.75 -34.02
N CYS A 534 -42.59 -14.79 -32.72
CA CYS A 534 -43.54 -15.75 -32.14
C CYS A 534 -44.97 -15.25 -32.15
N GLU A 535 -45.24 -13.93 -32.13
CA GLU A 535 -46.58 -13.37 -32.08
C GLU A 535 -47.30 -13.55 -33.42
N GLN A 536 -48.55 -14.01 -33.36
CA GLN A 536 -49.41 -14.24 -34.53
C GLN A 536 -50.46 -13.13 -34.69
N ASP A 537 -50.88 -12.50 -33.60
CA ASP A 537 -51.89 -11.44 -33.61
C ASP A 537 -51.32 -10.16 -34.26
N PRO A 538 -51.89 -9.64 -35.35
CA PRO A 538 -51.40 -8.49 -36.07
C PRO A 538 -51.43 -7.21 -35.23
N GLU A 539 -52.42 -7.04 -34.35
CA GLU A 539 -52.49 -5.83 -33.47
C GLU A 539 -51.39 -5.85 -32.42
N LYS A 540 -51.19 -6.96 -31.75
CA LYS A 540 -50.10 -7.11 -30.83
C LYS A 540 -48.75 -6.99 -31.51
N LYS A 541 -48.59 -7.57 -32.68
CA LYS A 541 -47.36 -7.46 -33.47
C LYS A 541 -47.05 -6.01 -33.85
N ALA A 542 -48.08 -5.22 -34.17
CA ALA A 542 -47.95 -3.79 -34.42
C ALA A 542 -47.49 -3.04 -33.15
N PHE A 543 -48.06 -3.40 -31.99
CA PHE A 543 -47.67 -2.82 -30.72
C PHE A 543 -46.22 -3.20 -30.33
N ILE A 544 -45.80 -4.44 -30.55
CA ILE A 544 -44.41 -4.87 -30.34
C ILE A 544 -43.45 -4.09 -31.25
N ARG A 545 -43.82 -3.87 -32.54
CA ARG A 545 -43.04 -3.05 -33.47
C ARG A 545 -42.90 -1.61 -32.98
N GLN A 546 -43.93 -1.02 -32.41
CA GLN A 546 -43.86 0.32 -31.82
C GLN A 546 -42.90 0.37 -30.65
N ASN A 547 -42.92 -0.60 -29.74
CA ASN A 547 -41.97 -0.72 -28.64
C ASN A 547 -40.55 -0.96 -29.15
N ALA A 548 -40.37 -1.77 -30.19
CA ALA A 548 -39.10 -1.97 -30.87
C ALA A 548 -38.55 -0.66 -31.44
N SER A 549 -39.39 0.12 -32.13
CA SER A 549 -39.01 1.42 -32.68
C SER A 549 -38.54 2.39 -31.59
N PHE A 550 -39.30 2.46 -30.48
CA PHE A 550 -38.87 3.26 -29.32
C PHE A 550 -37.50 2.84 -28.79
N LEU A 551 -37.26 1.53 -28.60
CA LEU A 551 -35.99 1.02 -28.11
C LEU A 551 -34.83 1.34 -29.06
N TYR A 552 -34.99 1.12 -30.37
CA TYR A 552 -33.92 1.24 -31.35
C TYR A 552 -33.68 2.68 -31.85
N GLU A 553 -34.73 3.49 -31.95
CA GLU A 553 -34.66 4.82 -32.56
C GLU A 553 -34.61 5.93 -31.54
N THR A 554 -35.02 5.67 -30.30
CA THR A 554 -35.03 6.64 -29.22
C THR A 554 -34.02 6.27 -28.12
N VAL A 555 -34.15 5.10 -27.49
CA VAL A 555 -33.36 4.72 -26.32
C VAL A 555 -31.89 4.48 -26.67
N LEU A 556 -31.61 3.64 -27.68
CA LEU A 556 -30.23 3.32 -28.09
C LEU A 556 -29.43 4.55 -28.50
N PRO A 557 -29.93 5.49 -29.33
CA PRO A 557 -29.21 6.71 -29.65
C PRO A 557 -28.95 7.60 -28.44
N VAL A 558 -29.85 7.66 -27.46
CA VAL A 558 -29.67 8.42 -26.23
C VAL A 558 -28.57 7.80 -25.36
N VAL A 559 -28.58 6.45 -25.20
CA VAL A 559 -27.52 5.73 -24.47
C VAL A 559 -26.15 5.96 -25.14
N GLU A 560 -26.08 5.79 -26.46
CA GLU A 560 -24.88 6.01 -27.27
C GLU A 560 -24.34 7.45 -27.06
N LYS A 561 -25.19 8.44 -27.25
CA LYS A 561 -24.83 9.85 -27.07
C LYS A 561 -24.34 10.17 -25.65
N ARG A 562 -25.06 9.70 -24.62
CA ARG A 562 -24.66 9.89 -23.21
C ARG A 562 -23.33 9.23 -22.89
N PHE A 563 -23.12 8.02 -23.41
CA PHE A 563 -21.84 7.32 -23.25
C PHE A 563 -20.70 8.11 -23.93
N GLU A 564 -20.88 8.53 -25.18
CA GLU A 564 -19.87 9.27 -25.92
C GLU A 564 -19.55 10.64 -25.29
N GLU A 565 -20.56 11.36 -24.79
CA GLU A 565 -20.39 12.61 -24.06
C GLU A 565 -19.64 12.41 -22.73
N GLY A 566 -19.93 11.35 -21.98
CA GLY A 566 -19.31 11.09 -20.68
C GLY A 566 -17.91 10.49 -20.77
N VAL A 567 -17.62 9.73 -21.83
CA VAL A 567 -16.35 9.01 -22.00
C VAL A 567 -15.40 9.74 -22.95
N GLY A 568 -15.93 10.56 -23.85
CA GLY A 568 -15.16 11.25 -24.89
C GLY A 568 -14.68 10.35 -26.03
N LYS A 569 -15.27 9.14 -26.18
CA LYS A 569 -14.90 8.16 -27.21
C LYS A 569 -16.16 7.54 -27.83
N PRO A 570 -16.13 7.21 -29.14
CA PRO A 570 -17.26 6.61 -29.81
C PRO A 570 -17.57 5.19 -29.32
N ALA A 571 -18.84 4.88 -29.16
CA ALA A 571 -19.35 3.61 -28.69
C ALA A 571 -19.61 2.61 -29.85
N LYS A 572 -18.57 2.18 -30.57
CA LYS A 572 -18.70 1.34 -31.78
C LYS A 572 -19.58 0.11 -31.58
N GLN A 573 -19.46 -0.60 -30.47
CA GLN A 573 -20.25 -1.80 -30.20
C GLN A 573 -21.75 -1.50 -30.05
N LEU A 574 -22.11 -0.34 -29.48
CA LEU A 574 -23.50 0.12 -29.42
C LEU A 574 -24.02 0.52 -30.80
N GLN A 575 -23.18 1.17 -31.63
CA GLN A 575 -23.49 1.51 -33.01
C GLN A 575 -23.69 0.26 -33.86
N ASP A 576 -22.86 -0.75 -33.72
CA ASP A 576 -22.99 -2.04 -34.41
C ASP A 576 -24.27 -2.74 -34.00
N LEU A 577 -24.64 -2.74 -32.72
CA LEU A 577 -25.88 -3.29 -32.20
C LEU A 577 -27.09 -2.58 -32.81
N ARG A 578 -27.07 -1.26 -32.90
CA ARG A 578 -28.13 -0.46 -33.56
C ARG A 578 -28.24 -0.75 -35.06
N ASN A 579 -27.11 -0.86 -35.75
CA ASN A 579 -27.07 -1.13 -37.19
C ASN A 579 -27.58 -2.55 -37.51
N ALA A 580 -27.15 -3.56 -36.76
CA ALA A 580 -27.63 -4.92 -36.89
C ALA A 580 -29.18 -5.00 -36.72
N SER A 581 -29.70 -4.29 -35.73
CA SER A 581 -31.14 -4.21 -35.48
C SER A 581 -31.91 -3.51 -36.60
N ARG A 582 -31.32 -2.51 -37.29
CA ARG A 582 -31.91 -1.86 -38.47
C ARG A 582 -32.00 -2.81 -39.68
N LEU A 583 -30.97 -3.64 -39.90
CA LEU A 583 -30.95 -4.62 -40.99
C LEU A 583 -32.03 -5.67 -40.83
N LEU A 584 -32.34 -6.10 -39.61
CA LEU A 584 -33.45 -7.02 -39.33
C LEU A 584 -34.84 -6.44 -39.65
N ARG A 585 -35.01 -5.11 -39.75
CA ARG A 585 -36.25 -4.43 -40.10
C ARG A 585 -36.44 -4.29 -41.59
N VAL A 586 -35.37 -4.17 -42.36
CA VAL A 586 -35.42 -3.92 -43.83
C VAL A 586 -35.77 -5.18 -44.62
N ASN A 587 -35.54 -6.38 -44.07
CA ASN A 587 -35.80 -7.66 -44.75
C ASN A 587 -36.72 -8.60 -43.96
N PRO A 588 -38.04 -8.32 -43.82
CA PRO A 588 -38.97 -9.34 -43.30
C PRO A 588 -39.27 -10.48 -44.29
N GLU A 589 -38.89 -10.36 -45.59
CA GLU A 589 -39.32 -11.32 -46.63
C GLU A 589 -38.18 -12.12 -47.29
N SER A 590 -36.92 -11.90 -46.99
CA SER A 590 -35.80 -12.57 -47.69
C SER A 590 -35.24 -13.81 -46.99
N THR A 591 -35.89 -14.36 -45.97
CA THR A 591 -35.43 -15.58 -45.30
C THR A 591 -36.24 -16.83 -45.67
N THR A 592 -37.00 -16.81 -46.80
CA THR A 592 -37.71 -17.98 -47.33
C THR A 592 -37.16 -18.44 -48.67
N SER A 593 -35.87 -18.51 -48.84
CA SER A 593 -35.25 -19.33 -49.89
C SER A 593 -33.75 -19.46 -49.69
N VAL A 594 -33.36 -20.42 -48.85
CA VAL A 594 -32.27 -21.37 -49.16
C VAL A 594 -32.52 -22.59 -48.30
N VAL A 595 -32.84 -23.67 -48.97
CA VAL A 595 -32.94 -25.07 -48.55
C VAL A 595 -31.67 -25.54 -47.90
#